data_e0c156315d4bb8370b858fd9433db89c
#
_entry.id   e0c156315d4bb8370b858fd9433db89c
#
_cell.length_a   1.000
_cell.length_b   1.000
_cell.length_c   1.000
_cell.angle_alpha   90.00
_cell.angle_beta   90.00
_cell.angle_gamma   90.00
#
_symmetry.space_group_name_H-M   'P 1'
#
loop_
_entity.id
_entity.type
_entity.pdbx_description
1 polymer ?
#
loop_
_entity_poly.entity_id
_entity_poly.type
_entity_poly.pdbx_seq_one_letter_code
_entity_poly.pdbx_strand_id
1 'polypeptide(L)'
;MYRTLLFAAAIAASTLTQAAPTVEIQTSQGNITLELNDKKAPKSVANFLNYIRSGFYDGTVFHRVIPGFMIQGGGFTPDMQQKATEAPIENEAGNGLKNTRGSIAMARTNAPHSATSQFFINHADNKNLDYPSFDGWGYAVFGKVTQGLDVVDKIAAVATRRYGPHENVPAEPVIIQSVKIISEK
;
A
#
# COMPACT_ATOMS: atom_id res chain seq x y z
N MET A 1 -27.72 0.60 -65.32
CA MET A 1 -26.87 -0.19 -64.41
C MET A 1 -26.35 0.74 -63.35
N TYR A 2 -26.93 0.79 -62.16
CA TYR A 2 -26.46 1.64 -61.04
C TYR A 2 -25.74 0.75 -60.06
N ARG A 3 -24.41 1.03 -59.81
CA ARG A 3 -23.57 0.32 -58.83
C ARG A 3 -23.67 1.14 -57.52
N THR A 4 -24.36 0.58 -56.56
CA THR A 4 -24.41 1.10 -55.18
C THR A 4 -23.13 0.74 -54.43
N LEU A 5 -22.32 1.71 -54.09
CA LEU A 5 -21.15 1.55 -53.24
C LEU A 5 -21.61 1.65 -51.78
N LEU A 6 -21.54 0.52 -51.03
CA LEU A 6 -21.73 0.46 -49.59
C LEU A 6 -20.40 0.87 -48.92
N PHE A 7 -20.43 2.04 -48.27
CA PHE A 7 -19.35 2.44 -47.36
C PHE A 7 -19.57 1.80 -45.99
N ALA A 8 -18.76 0.83 -45.64
CA ALA A 8 -18.71 0.28 -44.27
C ALA A 8 -17.90 1.22 -43.40
N ALA A 9 -18.55 1.95 -42.50
CA ALA A 9 -17.90 2.76 -41.47
C ALA A 9 -17.40 1.83 -40.37
N ALA A 10 -16.10 1.62 -40.27
CA ALA A 10 -15.48 0.93 -39.15
C ALA A 10 -15.45 1.86 -37.93
N ILE A 11 -16.31 1.59 -36.92
CA ILE A 11 -16.28 2.27 -35.64
C ILE A 11 -15.10 1.69 -34.86
N ALA A 12 -14.01 2.45 -34.75
CA ALA A 12 -12.89 2.14 -33.87
C ALA A 12 -13.36 2.35 -32.42
N ALA A 13 -13.67 1.29 -31.70
CA ALA A 13 -13.93 1.33 -30.27
C ALA A 13 -12.60 1.66 -29.55
N SER A 14 -12.42 2.91 -29.18
CA SER A 14 -11.33 3.33 -28.29
C SER A 14 -11.55 2.72 -26.91
N THR A 15 -10.81 1.67 -26.58
CA THR A 15 -10.77 1.14 -25.21
C THR A 15 -10.09 2.19 -24.33
N LEU A 16 -10.87 2.93 -23.56
CA LEU A 16 -10.35 3.77 -22.49
C LEU A 16 -9.63 2.87 -21.50
N THR A 17 -8.31 2.86 -21.55
CA THR A 17 -7.49 2.20 -20.54
C THR A 17 -7.69 3.01 -19.26
N GLN A 18 -8.47 2.47 -18.33
CA GLN A 18 -8.72 3.10 -17.04
C GLN A 18 -7.42 3.12 -16.25
N ALA A 19 -6.94 4.33 -15.89
CA ALA A 19 -5.72 4.51 -15.13
C ALA A 19 -5.85 3.91 -13.73
N ALA A 20 -4.77 3.33 -13.21
CA ALA A 20 -4.73 2.82 -11.86
C ALA A 20 -4.82 3.97 -10.83
N PRO A 21 -5.49 3.79 -9.68
CA PRO A 21 -5.53 4.80 -8.65
C PRO A 21 -4.12 5.17 -8.17
N THR A 22 -3.87 6.47 -8.02
CA THR A 22 -2.59 7.00 -7.53
C THR A 22 -2.83 7.78 -6.25
N VAL A 23 -1.99 7.55 -5.24
CA VAL A 23 -2.06 8.23 -3.95
C VAL A 23 -0.70 8.78 -3.56
N GLU A 24 -0.68 9.84 -2.74
CA GLU A 24 0.52 10.39 -2.13
C GLU A 24 0.45 10.31 -0.62
N ILE A 25 1.45 9.69 0.00
CA ILE A 25 1.69 9.72 1.44
C ILE A 25 2.66 10.85 1.72
N GLN A 26 2.20 11.90 2.40
CA GLN A 26 3.03 13.01 2.88
C GLN A 26 3.56 12.66 4.27
N THR A 27 4.87 12.58 4.42
CA THR A 27 5.51 12.23 5.68
C THR A 27 6.42 13.35 6.20
N SER A 28 6.80 13.28 7.46
CA SER A 28 7.82 14.17 8.05
C SER A 28 9.21 14.01 7.42
N GLN A 29 9.43 12.99 6.58
CA GLN A 29 10.71 12.70 5.90
C GLN A 29 10.65 12.99 4.39
N GLY A 30 9.48 13.33 3.84
CA GLY A 30 9.21 13.56 2.42
C GLY A 30 7.97 12.82 1.93
N ASN A 31 7.70 12.94 0.62
CA ASN A 31 6.51 12.37 0.01
C ASN A 31 6.80 11.05 -0.70
N ILE A 32 5.86 10.14 -0.63
CA ILE A 32 5.91 8.83 -1.30
C ILE A 32 4.66 8.71 -2.18
N THR A 33 4.83 8.58 -3.49
CA THR A 33 3.72 8.36 -4.43
C THR A 33 3.58 6.87 -4.75
N LEU A 34 2.36 6.38 -4.70
CA LEU A 34 2.00 4.99 -4.94
C LEU A 34 1.04 4.87 -6.12
N GLU A 35 1.26 3.89 -6.97
CA GLU A 35 0.28 3.38 -7.93
C GLU A 35 -0.34 2.11 -7.34
N LEU A 36 -1.67 2.10 -7.20
CA LEU A 36 -2.41 0.97 -6.61
C LEU A 36 -2.91 0.03 -7.71
N ASN A 37 -2.97 -1.26 -7.42
CA ASN A 37 -3.40 -2.29 -8.38
C ASN A 37 -4.78 -2.83 -8.00
N ASP A 38 -5.81 -2.07 -8.29
CA ASP A 38 -7.21 -2.39 -8.01
C ASP A 38 -7.74 -3.59 -8.82
N LYS A 39 -7.09 -3.94 -9.93
CA LYS A 39 -7.45 -5.12 -10.73
C LYS A 39 -7.03 -6.42 -10.04
N LYS A 40 -5.86 -6.44 -9.39
CA LYS A 40 -5.31 -7.63 -8.74
C LYS A 40 -5.57 -7.68 -7.23
N ALA A 41 -5.82 -6.55 -6.59
CA ALA A 41 -6.09 -6.44 -5.17
C ALA A 41 -7.28 -5.50 -4.88
N PRO A 42 -8.47 -5.76 -5.45
CA PRO A 42 -9.61 -4.85 -5.35
C PRO A 42 -10.05 -4.58 -3.92
N LYS A 43 -10.04 -5.59 -3.03
CA LYS A 43 -10.46 -5.44 -1.63
C LYS A 43 -9.43 -4.63 -0.83
N SER A 44 -8.15 -4.92 -1.01
CA SER A 44 -7.06 -4.19 -0.34
C SER A 44 -7.01 -2.74 -0.78
N VAL A 45 -7.16 -2.46 -2.08
CA VAL A 45 -7.19 -1.10 -2.63
C VAL A 45 -8.42 -0.34 -2.13
N ALA A 46 -9.63 -0.93 -2.21
CA ALA A 46 -10.84 -0.29 -1.73
C ALA A 46 -10.75 0.05 -0.23
N ASN A 47 -10.24 -0.87 0.59
CA ASN A 47 -10.00 -0.68 2.01
C ASN A 47 -9.02 0.48 2.28
N PHE A 48 -7.89 0.50 1.59
CA PHE A 48 -6.89 1.56 1.74
C PHE A 48 -7.44 2.93 1.35
N LEU A 49 -8.16 3.02 0.22
CA LEU A 49 -8.81 4.26 -0.23
C LEU A 49 -9.91 4.73 0.75
N ASN A 50 -10.66 3.82 1.37
CA ASN A 50 -11.66 4.18 2.38
C ASN A 50 -11.01 4.80 3.63
N TYR A 51 -9.91 4.26 4.12
CA TYR A 51 -9.14 4.85 5.21
C TYR A 51 -8.54 6.23 4.83
N ILE A 52 -8.13 6.41 3.57
CA ILE A 52 -7.66 7.71 3.08
C ILE A 52 -8.80 8.74 3.09
N ARG A 53 -9.97 8.38 2.55
CA ARG A 53 -11.14 9.29 2.49
C ARG A 53 -11.65 9.71 3.86
N SER A 54 -11.53 8.84 4.86
CA SER A 54 -11.90 9.15 6.25
C SER A 54 -10.84 9.97 7.00
N GLY A 55 -9.68 10.27 6.38
CA GLY A 55 -8.56 10.92 7.06
C GLY A 55 -7.91 10.08 8.15
N PHE A 56 -8.15 8.76 8.14
CA PHE A 56 -7.69 7.86 9.19
C PHE A 56 -6.17 7.87 9.37
N TYR A 57 -5.41 7.96 8.26
CA TYR A 57 -3.95 7.90 8.28
C TYR A 57 -3.29 9.19 8.77
N ASP A 58 -4.02 10.31 8.78
CA ASP A 58 -3.47 11.61 9.16
C ASP A 58 -3.04 11.57 10.63
N GLY A 59 -1.79 11.95 10.88
CA GLY A 59 -1.16 11.92 12.21
C GLY A 59 -0.75 10.53 12.71
N THR A 60 -0.93 9.47 11.91
CA THR A 60 -0.36 8.15 12.24
C THR A 60 1.15 8.12 11.98
N VAL A 61 1.84 7.06 12.43
CA VAL A 61 3.28 6.93 12.27
C VAL A 61 3.69 5.64 11.56
N PHE A 62 4.89 5.66 11.00
CA PHE A 62 5.63 4.42 10.73
C PHE A 62 6.17 3.92 12.08
N HIS A 63 5.48 2.97 12.69
CA HIS A 63 5.74 2.49 14.04
C HIS A 63 6.72 1.32 14.12
N ARG A 64 7.06 0.71 12.99
CA ARG A 64 8.04 -0.39 12.91
C ARG A 64 8.88 -0.24 11.65
N VAL A 65 10.18 -0.08 11.82
CA VAL A 65 11.15 0.17 10.75
C VAL A 65 12.32 -0.80 10.90
N ILE A 66 12.53 -1.62 9.87
CA ILE A 66 13.65 -2.57 9.83
C ILE A 66 14.40 -2.38 8.51
N PRO A 67 15.63 -1.82 8.55
CA PRO A 67 16.48 -1.70 7.37
C PRO A 67 16.70 -3.05 6.67
N GLY A 68 16.66 -3.06 5.34
CA GLY A 68 16.81 -4.29 4.55
C GLY A 68 15.61 -5.22 4.61
N PHE A 69 14.49 -4.78 5.22
CA PHE A 69 13.24 -5.53 5.26
C PHE A 69 12.05 -4.66 4.84
N MET A 70 11.48 -3.85 5.74
CA MET A 70 10.29 -3.04 5.44
C MET A 70 10.15 -1.85 6.39
N ILE A 71 9.28 -0.90 6.02
CA ILE A 71 8.74 0.13 6.89
C ILE A 71 7.23 -0.07 7.02
N GLN A 72 6.72 -0.17 8.25
CA GLN A 72 5.31 -0.47 8.55
C GLN A 72 4.65 0.68 9.30
N GLY A 73 3.45 1.06 8.87
CA GLY A 73 2.71 2.17 9.45
C GLY A 73 1.20 2.05 9.31
N GLY A 74 0.49 3.16 9.58
CA GLY A 74 -0.93 3.30 9.33
C GLY A 74 -1.86 2.70 10.40
N GLY A 75 -1.38 2.53 11.64
CA GLY A 75 -2.22 1.96 12.70
C GLY A 75 -2.05 2.62 14.06
N PHE A 76 -0.98 3.37 14.28
CA PHE A 76 -0.62 3.93 15.58
C PHE A 76 -0.41 5.44 15.51
N THR A 77 -0.74 6.11 16.60
CA THR A 77 -0.41 7.52 16.86
C THR A 77 1.05 7.66 17.32
N PRO A 78 1.63 8.88 17.37
CA PRO A 78 3.01 9.09 17.83
C PRO A 78 3.30 8.60 19.26
N ASP A 79 2.29 8.57 20.12
CA ASP A 79 2.34 8.02 21.48
C ASP A 79 2.08 6.51 21.55
N MET A 80 2.11 5.84 20.38
CA MET A 80 1.95 4.40 20.22
C MET A 80 0.60 3.84 20.67
N GLN A 81 -0.45 4.63 20.58
CA GLN A 81 -1.82 4.18 20.77
C GLN A 81 -2.38 3.66 19.45
N GLN A 82 -2.92 2.46 19.44
CA GLN A 82 -3.56 1.88 18.27
C GLN A 82 -4.91 2.58 18.03
N LYS A 83 -5.12 3.05 16.80
CA LYS A 83 -6.41 3.62 16.38
C LYS A 83 -7.45 2.51 16.16
N ALA A 84 -8.70 2.78 16.51
CA ALA A 84 -9.82 1.88 16.23
C ALA A 84 -10.00 1.72 14.71
N THR A 85 -10.17 0.49 14.25
CA THR A 85 -10.26 0.15 12.82
C THR A 85 -11.63 -0.37 12.44
N GLU A 86 -11.92 -0.35 11.14
CA GLU A 86 -13.06 -1.06 10.55
C GLU A 86 -12.84 -2.58 10.59
N ALA A 87 -13.86 -3.34 10.15
CA ALA A 87 -13.78 -4.79 10.05
C ALA A 87 -12.60 -5.24 9.16
N PRO A 88 -11.97 -6.39 9.46
CA PRO A 88 -10.88 -6.91 8.66
C PRO A 88 -11.35 -7.35 7.27
N ILE A 89 -10.40 -7.37 6.32
CA ILE A 89 -10.61 -7.78 4.94
C ILE A 89 -10.01 -9.14 4.63
N GLU A 90 -10.52 -9.77 3.57
CA GLU A 90 -9.97 -11.02 3.04
C GLU A 90 -8.56 -10.81 2.48
N ASN A 91 -7.69 -11.80 2.70
CA ASN A 91 -6.32 -11.79 2.21
C ASN A 91 -6.29 -12.07 0.69
N GLU A 92 -5.72 -11.14 -0.07
CA GLU A 92 -5.56 -11.24 -1.52
C GLU A 92 -4.12 -11.60 -1.94
N ALA A 93 -3.29 -12.18 -1.07
CA ALA A 93 -1.89 -12.48 -1.37
C ALA A 93 -1.68 -13.44 -2.55
N GLY A 94 -2.69 -14.28 -2.86
CA GLY A 94 -2.69 -15.18 -4.02
C GLY A 94 -2.86 -14.48 -5.38
N ASN A 95 -2.84 -13.16 -5.44
CA ASN A 95 -3.09 -12.34 -6.64
C ASN A 95 -1.92 -12.31 -7.66
N GLY A 96 -0.80 -12.98 -7.36
CA GLY A 96 0.39 -13.07 -8.21
C GLY A 96 1.35 -11.88 -8.11
N LEU A 97 1.01 -10.83 -7.33
CA LEU A 97 1.95 -9.75 -7.02
C LEU A 97 2.99 -10.21 -5.99
N LYS A 98 4.19 -9.63 -6.03
CA LYS A 98 5.32 -10.03 -5.21
C LYS A 98 5.76 -8.93 -4.26
N ASN A 99 6.24 -9.33 -3.08
CA ASN A 99 6.83 -8.44 -2.08
C ASN A 99 8.25 -8.03 -2.48
N THR A 100 8.37 -7.36 -3.61
CA THR A 100 9.63 -6.80 -4.09
C THR A 100 9.87 -5.42 -3.49
N ARG A 101 11.12 -4.95 -3.52
CA ARG A 101 11.47 -3.60 -3.06
C ARG A 101 10.56 -2.54 -3.70
N GLY A 102 9.99 -1.66 -2.88
CA GLY A 102 9.06 -0.61 -3.30
C GLY A 102 7.61 -1.06 -3.43
N SER A 103 7.27 -2.35 -3.30
CA SER A 103 5.87 -2.76 -3.22
C SER A 103 5.25 -2.40 -1.87
N ILE A 104 3.95 -2.08 -1.87
CA ILE A 104 3.14 -1.88 -0.67
C ILE A 104 2.23 -3.08 -0.45
N ALA A 105 2.15 -3.57 0.78
CA ALA A 105 1.34 -4.73 1.15
C ALA A 105 0.58 -4.49 2.46
N MET A 106 -0.53 -5.24 2.64
CA MET A 106 -1.30 -5.22 3.88
C MET A 106 -0.58 -5.95 5.00
N ALA A 107 -0.41 -5.28 6.14
CA ALA A 107 0.00 -5.95 7.37
C ALA A 107 -1.19 -6.69 7.98
N ARG A 108 -0.91 -7.79 8.67
CA ARG A 108 -1.91 -8.65 9.32
C ARG A 108 -1.34 -9.34 10.56
N THR A 109 -2.19 -9.91 11.36
CA THR A 109 -1.80 -10.84 12.44
C THR A 109 -1.53 -12.25 11.88
N ASN A 110 -1.36 -13.23 12.73
CA ASN A 110 -1.22 -14.64 12.32
C ASN A 110 -2.49 -15.17 11.62
N ALA A 111 -3.67 -14.59 11.88
CA ALA A 111 -4.88 -14.92 11.14
C ALA A 111 -4.79 -14.35 9.71
N PRO A 112 -5.00 -15.16 8.66
CA PRO A 112 -4.77 -14.74 7.29
C PRO A 112 -5.69 -13.59 6.84
N HIS A 113 -6.93 -13.56 7.30
CA HIS A 113 -7.96 -12.57 6.96
C HIS A 113 -8.14 -11.53 8.09
N SER A 114 -7.05 -10.97 8.59
CA SER A 114 -7.05 -10.03 9.73
C SER A 114 -6.52 -8.64 9.40
N ALA A 115 -6.22 -8.38 8.13
CA ALA A 115 -5.74 -7.06 7.71
C ALA A 115 -6.84 -6.01 7.88
N THR A 116 -6.47 -4.84 8.43
CA THR A 116 -7.35 -3.68 8.61
C THR A 116 -6.74 -2.45 7.98
N SER A 117 -6.16 -1.52 8.76
CA SER A 117 -5.59 -0.27 8.27
C SER A 117 -4.09 -0.33 8.00
N GLN A 118 -3.35 -1.20 8.70
CA GLN A 118 -1.91 -1.19 8.66
C GLN A 118 -1.36 -1.74 7.34
N PHE A 119 -0.31 -1.11 6.86
CA PHE A 119 0.41 -1.49 5.64
C PHE A 119 1.92 -1.45 5.88
N PHE A 120 2.67 -2.04 4.98
CA PHE A 120 4.12 -1.87 4.93
C PHE A 120 4.61 -1.66 3.50
N ILE A 121 5.71 -0.93 3.38
CA ILE A 121 6.44 -0.77 2.12
C ILE A 121 7.73 -1.58 2.22
N ASN A 122 7.93 -2.47 1.26
CA ASN A 122 9.10 -3.32 1.20
C ASN A 122 10.36 -2.50 0.89
N HIS A 123 11.36 -2.55 1.77
CA HIS A 123 12.67 -1.92 1.58
C HIS A 123 13.65 -2.83 0.84
N ALA A 124 13.35 -4.12 0.73
CA ALA A 124 14.08 -5.14 -0.02
C ALA A 124 13.12 -6.13 -0.68
N ASP A 125 13.64 -7.07 -1.46
CA ASP A 125 12.88 -8.19 -2.00
C ASP A 125 12.65 -9.23 -0.90
N ASN A 126 11.39 -9.35 -0.44
CA ASN A 126 10.99 -10.19 0.68
C ASN A 126 10.20 -11.41 0.18
N LYS A 127 10.85 -12.31 -0.56
CA LYS A 127 10.23 -13.49 -1.18
C LYS A 127 9.52 -14.41 -0.18
N ASN A 128 9.99 -14.43 1.07
CA ASN A 128 9.37 -15.18 2.17
C ASN A 128 8.00 -14.66 2.60
N LEU A 129 7.61 -13.45 2.18
CA LEU A 129 6.29 -12.88 2.40
C LEU A 129 5.30 -13.16 1.26
N ASP A 130 5.78 -13.71 0.15
CA ASP A 130 4.95 -14.04 -1.01
C ASP A 130 4.07 -15.26 -0.72
N TYR A 131 2.88 -15.28 -1.37
CA TYR A 131 2.02 -16.45 -1.36
C TYR A 131 2.64 -17.63 -2.15
N PRO A 132 2.60 -18.87 -1.64
CA PRO A 132 2.24 -19.28 -0.29
C PRO A 132 3.44 -19.11 0.65
N SER A 133 3.37 -18.19 1.62
CA SER A 133 4.41 -17.96 2.62
C SER A 133 4.57 -19.16 3.58
N PHE A 134 5.43 -19.02 4.59
CA PHE A 134 5.66 -20.04 5.63
C PHE A 134 4.38 -20.50 6.37
N ASP A 135 3.35 -19.64 6.39
CA ASP A 135 2.03 -19.91 6.99
C ASP A 135 0.97 -20.36 5.96
N GLY A 136 1.37 -20.57 4.71
CA GLY A 136 0.48 -20.96 3.61
C GLY A 136 -0.31 -19.81 2.96
N TRP A 137 -0.17 -18.54 3.44
CA TRP A 137 -0.98 -17.42 2.97
C TRP A 137 -0.20 -16.27 2.36
N GLY A 138 0.82 -15.78 3.04
CA GLY A 138 1.57 -14.60 2.60
C GLY A 138 0.87 -13.26 2.90
N TYR A 139 1.43 -12.18 2.31
CA TYR A 139 1.01 -10.79 2.53
C TYR A 139 0.57 -10.17 1.21
N ALA A 140 -0.65 -9.61 1.20
CA ALA A 140 -1.29 -9.10 0.00
C ALA A 140 -0.65 -7.80 -0.49
N VAL A 141 0.16 -7.87 -1.53
CA VAL A 141 0.64 -6.71 -2.27
C VAL A 141 -0.52 -6.09 -3.04
N PHE A 142 -0.68 -4.76 -2.93
CA PHE A 142 -1.77 -4.04 -3.58
C PHE A 142 -1.34 -2.78 -4.35
N GLY A 143 -0.03 -2.52 -4.44
CA GLY A 143 0.52 -1.38 -5.18
C GLY A 143 2.04 -1.33 -5.13
N LYS A 144 2.58 -0.24 -5.65
CA LYS A 144 4.03 0.00 -5.69
C LYS A 144 4.32 1.49 -5.59
N VAL A 145 5.49 1.83 -5.06
CA VAL A 145 6.07 3.18 -5.07
C VAL A 145 6.45 3.54 -6.50
N THR A 146 6.00 4.68 -6.98
CA THR A 146 6.37 5.27 -8.27
C THR A 146 7.29 6.47 -8.12
N GLN A 147 7.20 7.18 -6.98
CA GLN A 147 8.10 8.27 -6.62
C GLN A 147 8.36 8.26 -5.10
N GLY A 148 9.54 8.71 -4.67
CA GLY A 148 9.90 8.79 -3.25
C GLY A 148 10.48 7.49 -2.68
N LEU A 149 11.08 6.63 -3.51
CA LEU A 149 11.78 5.44 -3.01
C LEU A 149 13.01 5.81 -2.15
N ASP A 150 13.64 6.94 -2.44
CA ASP A 150 14.68 7.56 -1.60
C ASP A 150 14.14 8.01 -0.24
N VAL A 151 12.88 8.43 -0.16
CA VAL A 151 12.20 8.74 1.11
C VAL A 151 11.97 7.46 1.91
N VAL A 152 11.60 6.35 1.25
CA VAL A 152 11.52 5.03 1.90
C VAL A 152 12.86 4.63 2.49
N ASP A 153 13.97 4.84 1.76
CA ASP A 153 15.33 4.58 2.23
C ASP A 153 15.70 5.47 3.44
N LYS A 154 15.34 6.75 3.37
CA LYS A 154 15.56 7.70 4.46
C LYS A 154 14.80 7.28 5.73
N ILE A 155 13.55 6.85 5.61
CA ILE A 155 12.77 6.32 6.73
C ILE A 155 13.39 5.02 7.25
N ALA A 156 13.83 4.12 6.37
CA ALA A 156 14.45 2.86 6.76
C ALA A 156 15.79 3.05 7.50
N ALA A 157 16.45 4.19 7.33
CA ALA A 157 17.73 4.51 7.96
C ALA A 157 17.62 5.22 9.33
N VAL A 158 16.41 5.56 9.80
CA VAL A 158 16.26 6.24 11.10
C VAL A 158 16.68 5.34 12.25
N ALA A 159 17.20 5.94 13.32
CA ALA A 159 17.47 5.21 14.55
C ALA A 159 16.18 4.65 15.13
N THR A 160 16.22 3.40 15.58
CA THR A 160 15.07 2.72 16.20
C THR A 160 15.38 2.32 17.64
N ARG A 161 14.33 2.15 18.42
CA ARG A 161 14.40 1.72 19.81
C ARG A 161 13.25 0.78 20.15
N ARG A 162 13.29 0.17 21.31
CA ARG A 162 12.14 -0.48 21.91
C ARG A 162 11.22 0.55 22.58
N TYR A 163 9.91 0.39 22.42
CA TYR A 163 8.89 1.19 23.09
C TYR A 163 7.82 0.26 23.68
N GLY A 164 7.86 0.02 24.98
CA GLY A 164 6.99 -0.96 25.64
C GLY A 164 7.16 -2.37 25.04
N PRO A 165 6.08 -3.00 24.53
CA PRO A 165 6.13 -4.30 23.87
C PRO A 165 6.61 -4.22 22.41
N HIS A 166 6.73 -3.02 21.84
CA HIS A 166 7.05 -2.82 20.43
C HIS A 166 8.56 -2.69 20.23
N GLU A 167 9.07 -3.40 19.23
CA GLU A 167 10.48 -3.35 18.81
C GLU A 167 10.61 -2.60 17.49
N ASN A 168 11.82 -2.08 17.21
CA ASN A 168 12.13 -1.36 15.97
C ASN A 168 11.23 -0.13 15.73
N VAL A 169 10.83 0.56 16.80
CA VAL A 169 10.09 1.81 16.74
C VAL A 169 11.07 2.95 16.48
N PRO A 170 10.83 3.83 15.49
CA PRO A 170 11.66 5.02 15.29
C PRO A 170 11.85 5.81 16.59
N ALA A 171 13.09 6.17 16.91
CA ALA A 171 13.42 6.93 18.11
C ALA A 171 12.73 8.30 18.11
N GLU A 172 12.71 8.95 16.94
CA GLU A 172 11.90 10.13 16.63
C GLU A 172 10.75 9.69 15.73
N PRO A 173 9.48 10.02 16.06
CA PRO A 173 8.33 9.58 15.28
C PRO A 173 8.41 10.01 13.81
N VAL A 174 8.29 9.07 12.89
CA VAL A 174 8.11 9.34 11.47
C VAL A 174 6.60 9.45 11.20
N ILE A 175 6.13 10.68 11.08
CA ILE A 175 4.70 11.00 11.03
C ILE A 175 4.20 10.93 9.58
N ILE A 176 3.09 10.26 9.35
CA ILE A 176 2.25 10.38 8.16
C ILE A 176 1.38 11.63 8.37
N GLN A 177 1.75 12.73 7.75
CA GLN A 177 1.07 14.02 7.91
C GLN A 177 -0.29 14.00 7.24
N SER A 178 -0.37 13.42 6.04
CA SER A 178 -1.62 13.17 5.33
C SER A 178 -1.43 12.12 4.23
N VAL A 179 -2.52 11.50 3.81
CA VAL A 179 -2.56 10.68 2.59
C VAL A 179 -3.63 11.21 1.66
N LYS A 180 -3.28 11.45 0.39
CA LYS A 180 -4.18 12.05 -0.60
C LYS A 180 -4.34 11.15 -1.81
N ILE A 181 -5.56 11.07 -2.34
CA ILE A 181 -5.84 10.47 -3.63
C ILE A 181 -5.50 11.52 -4.69
N ILE A 182 -4.51 11.22 -5.54
CA ILE A 182 -4.05 12.13 -6.62
C ILE A 182 -4.87 11.90 -7.88
N SER A 183 -5.12 10.64 -8.22
CA SER A 183 -6.03 10.26 -9.29
C SER A 183 -6.81 9.02 -8.90
N GLU A 184 -8.07 9.02 -9.25
CA GLU A 184 -8.98 7.89 -9.12
C GLU A 184 -9.81 7.81 -10.40
N LYS A 185 -10.44 6.65 -10.67
CA LYS A 185 -11.27 6.42 -11.86
C LYS A 185 -12.45 7.36 -11.96
#